data_72d9450c72a12b46960a3719c6973786
#
_entry.id   72d9450c72a12b46960a3719c6973786
#
_cell.length_a   1.000
_cell.length_b   1.000
_cell.length_c   1.000
_cell.angle_alpha   90.00
_cell.angle_beta   90.00
_cell.angle_gamma   90.00
#
_symmetry.space_group_name_H-M   'P 1'
#
loop_
_entity.id
_entity.type
_entity.pdbx_description
1 polymer ?
#
loop_
_entity_poly.entity_id
_entity_poly.type
_entity_poly.pdbx_seq_one_letter_code
_entity_poly.pdbx_strand_id
1 'polypeptide(L)'
;MKEEDYPYKGEMKIFSPSCKYDASKGVTNISDFKMIKTNDGDCIKNALETGPITVGVASSSWHFKLYKFGAIRSPDCGTDLDHMLLATGYGSYDGTVEYIEVKNSWGTHWG
;
A
#
# COMPACT_ATOMS: atom_id res chain seq x y z
N MET A 1 5.94 15.68 7.99
CA MET A 1 7.13 15.39 8.80
C MET A 1 7.88 14.24 8.14
N LYS A 2 9.21 14.19 8.26
CA LYS A 2 10.01 13.05 7.80
C LYS A 2 9.91 11.87 8.78
N GLU A 3 10.26 10.65 8.32
CA GLU A 3 10.29 9.43 9.16
C GLU A 3 11.23 9.58 10.38
N GLU A 4 12.38 10.25 10.22
CA GLU A 4 13.33 10.53 11.30
C GLU A 4 12.75 11.40 12.42
N ASP A 5 11.82 12.31 12.08
CA ASP A 5 11.16 13.20 13.04
C ASP A 5 9.93 12.56 13.69
N TYR A 6 9.28 11.63 12.98
CA TYR A 6 8.07 10.95 13.44
C TYR A 6 8.07 9.49 12.99
N PRO A 7 8.90 8.64 13.62
CA PRO A 7 9.03 7.23 13.23
C PRO A 7 7.72 6.46 13.33
N TYR A 8 7.44 5.62 12.33
CA TYR A 8 6.31 4.71 12.37
C TYR A 8 6.45 3.71 13.52
N LYS A 9 5.43 3.65 14.38
CA LYS A 9 5.38 2.75 15.56
C LYS A 9 4.10 1.91 15.60
N GLY A 10 3.40 1.82 14.47
CA GLY A 10 2.11 1.14 14.36
C GLY A 10 2.19 -0.37 14.20
N GLU A 11 3.39 -0.94 14.02
CA GLU A 11 3.55 -2.37 13.86
C GLU A 11 3.04 -3.13 15.09
N MET A 12 2.04 -3.97 14.88
CA MET A 12 1.50 -4.91 15.89
C MET A 12 1.10 -4.29 17.23
N LYS A 13 0.73 -3.01 17.27
CA LYS A 13 0.29 -2.34 18.50
C LYS A 13 -1.24 -2.37 18.64
N ILE A 14 -1.70 -2.75 19.83
CA ILE A 14 -3.12 -2.79 20.19
C ILE A 14 -3.68 -1.37 20.46
N PHE A 15 -2.82 -0.43 20.83
CA PHE A 15 -3.22 0.95 21.14
C PHE A 15 -2.52 1.95 20.22
N SER A 16 -3.28 2.87 19.67
CA SER A 16 -2.73 4.02 18.95
C SER A 16 -2.08 4.99 19.92
N PRO A 17 -0.80 5.35 19.73
CA PRO A 17 -0.16 6.37 20.53
C PRO A 17 -0.82 7.74 20.29
N SER A 18 -0.70 8.66 21.25
CA SER A 18 -1.15 10.04 21.08
C SER A 18 -0.40 10.71 19.90
N CYS A 19 -1.10 11.56 19.15
CA CYS A 19 -0.51 12.30 18.04
C CYS A 19 0.61 13.24 18.54
N LYS A 20 1.75 13.19 17.88
CA LYS A 20 2.93 14.04 18.14
C LYS A 20 3.27 14.92 16.94
N TYR A 21 2.27 15.25 16.15
CA TYR A 21 2.45 16.12 14.99
C TYR A 21 2.96 17.49 15.41
N ASP A 22 3.98 17.96 14.71
CA ASP A 22 4.60 19.27 14.87
C ASP A 22 4.57 19.99 13.50
N ALA A 23 3.79 21.04 13.40
CA ALA A 23 3.63 21.80 12.16
C ALA A 23 4.94 22.45 11.68
N SER A 24 5.85 22.80 12.59
CA SER A 24 7.16 23.40 12.24
C SER A 24 8.07 22.43 11.48
N LYS A 25 7.81 21.12 11.59
CA LYS A 25 8.52 20.03 10.90
C LYS A 25 7.81 19.52 9.65
N GLY A 26 6.78 20.22 9.20
CA GLY A 26 6.07 19.92 7.97
C GLY A 26 6.99 20.12 6.75
N VAL A 27 7.10 19.13 5.88
CA VAL A 27 7.93 19.20 4.66
C VAL A 27 7.12 19.35 3.38
N THR A 28 5.84 19.00 3.42
CA THR A 28 4.90 19.12 2.29
C THR A 28 3.46 19.14 2.78
N ASN A 29 2.56 19.62 1.93
CA ASN A 29 1.13 19.56 2.13
C ASN A 29 0.48 18.88 0.94
N ILE A 30 -0.65 18.21 1.18
CA ILE A 30 -1.52 17.69 0.13
C ILE A 30 -2.60 18.75 -0.11
N SER A 31 -2.68 19.25 -1.34
CA SER A 31 -3.68 20.27 -1.72
C SER A 31 -5.01 19.65 -2.17
N ASP A 32 -4.94 18.46 -2.76
CA ASP A 32 -6.12 17.78 -3.30
C ASP A 32 -5.83 16.28 -3.49
N PHE A 33 -6.86 15.49 -3.79
CA PHE A 33 -6.75 14.09 -4.15
C PHE A 33 -7.69 13.77 -5.33
N LYS A 34 -7.32 12.78 -6.11
CA LYS A 34 -8.13 12.29 -7.24
C LYS A 34 -8.39 10.80 -7.08
N MET A 35 -9.65 10.42 -7.13
CA MET A 35 -10.02 9.01 -7.24
C MET A 35 -9.87 8.53 -8.68
N ILE A 36 -9.23 7.39 -8.87
CA ILE A 36 -9.18 6.70 -10.15
C ILE A 36 -10.32 5.68 -10.25
N LYS A 37 -10.61 5.20 -11.45
CA LYS A 37 -11.66 4.20 -11.66
C LYS A 37 -11.32 2.91 -10.91
N THR A 38 -12.27 2.43 -10.11
CA THR A 38 -12.13 1.20 -9.32
C THR A 38 -12.06 -0.03 -10.20
N ASN A 39 -11.26 -1.02 -9.80
CA ASN A 39 -11.11 -2.31 -10.48
C ASN A 39 -10.68 -2.18 -11.95
N ASP A 40 -9.87 -1.17 -12.25
CA ASP A 40 -9.35 -0.91 -13.58
C ASP A 40 -7.81 -0.87 -13.52
N GLY A 41 -7.19 -1.98 -13.95
CA GLY A 41 -5.73 -2.14 -13.91
C GLY A 41 -4.98 -1.13 -14.77
N ASP A 42 -5.55 -0.73 -15.91
CA ASP A 42 -4.92 0.26 -16.78
C ASP A 42 -4.97 1.67 -16.17
N CYS A 43 -6.05 2.00 -15.48
CA CYS A 43 -6.11 3.24 -14.70
C CYS A 43 -5.08 3.29 -13.58
N ILE A 44 -4.82 2.15 -12.91
CA ILE A 44 -3.77 2.03 -11.88
C ILE A 44 -2.39 2.23 -12.51
N LYS A 45 -2.07 1.54 -13.61
CA LYS A 45 -0.79 1.66 -14.31
C LYS A 45 -0.54 3.10 -14.77
N ASN A 46 -1.53 3.72 -15.42
CA ASN A 46 -1.44 5.11 -15.88
C ASN A 46 -1.23 6.10 -14.73
N ALA A 47 -1.85 5.88 -13.57
CA ALA A 47 -1.64 6.70 -12.40
C ALA A 47 -0.22 6.54 -11.84
N LEU A 48 0.31 5.31 -11.82
CA LEU A 48 1.66 4.99 -11.36
C LEU A 48 2.77 5.64 -12.21
N GLU A 49 2.50 6.00 -13.47
CA GLU A 49 3.44 6.79 -14.29
C GLU A 49 3.70 8.19 -13.70
N THR A 50 2.81 8.71 -12.89
CA THR A 50 2.96 10.02 -12.23
C THR A 50 3.55 9.93 -10.83
N GLY A 51 3.58 8.74 -10.24
CA GLY A 51 4.13 8.47 -8.90
C GLY A 51 3.33 7.44 -8.13
N PRO A 52 3.77 7.09 -6.91
CA PRO A 52 3.08 6.12 -6.06
C PRO A 52 1.66 6.55 -5.70
N ILE A 53 0.74 5.58 -5.63
CA ILE A 53 -0.67 5.82 -5.32
C ILE A 53 -1.13 4.95 -4.14
N THR A 54 -2.10 5.44 -3.38
CA THR A 54 -2.73 4.66 -2.30
C THR A 54 -3.79 3.73 -2.89
N VAL A 55 -3.75 2.45 -2.50
CA VAL A 55 -4.68 1.42 -2.96
C VAL A 55 -5.29 0.66 -1.79
N GLY A 56 -6.58 0.31 -1.91
CA GLY A 56 -7.26 -0.60 -1.00
C GLY A 56 -7.07 -2.05 -1.43
N VAL A 57 -6.89 -2.95 -0.47
CA VAL A 57 -6.77 -4.39 -0.70
C VAL A 57 -7.60 -5.19 0.29
N ALA A 58 -7.98 -6.41 -0.10
CA ALA A 58 -8.55 -7.41 0.79
C ALA A 58 -7.40 -8.20 1.43
N SER A 59 -7.03 -7.84 2.66
CA SER A 59 -5.86 -8.40 3.35
C SER A 59 -6.17 -9.56 4.28
N SER A 60 -7.45 -9.87 4.49
CA SER A 60 -7.89 -10.89 5.47
C SER A 60 -7.54 -12.33 5.08
N SER A 61 -7.27 -12.61 3.79
CA SER A 61 -6.94 -13.96 3.32
C SER A 61 -5.58 -14.45 3.81
N TRP A 62 -5.45 -15.78 3.98
CA TRP A 62 -4.18 -16.40 4.35
C TRP A 62 -3.10 -16.20 3.27
N HIS A 63 -3.47 -16.17 2.00
CA HIS A 63 -2.56 -15.89 0.88
C HIS A 63 -1.87 -14.53 1.02
N PHE A 64 -2.60 -13.52 1.52
CA PHE A 64 -2.03 -12.21 1.79
C PHE A 64 -1.25 -12.17 3.11
N LYS A 65 -1.82 -12.70 4.19
CA LYS A 65 -1.19 -12.67 5.54
C LYS A 65 0.15 -13.40 5.59
N LEU A 66 0.26 -14.52 4.87
CA LEU A 66 1.45 -15.38 4.86
C LEU A 66 2.34 -15.17 3.62
N TYR A 67 2.09 -14.11 2.85
CA TYR A 67 2.88 -13.79 1.67
C TYR A 67 4.37 -13.63 2.01
N LYS A 68 5.24 -14.20 1.16
CA LYS A 68 6.70 -14.14 1.30
C LYS A 68 7.42 -13.73 0.01
N PHE A 69 6.94 -14.14 -1.15
CA PHE A 69 7.57 -13.82 -2.44
C PHE A 69 6.63 -14.10 -3.61
N GLY A 70 6.98 -13.56 -4.78
CA GLY A 70 6.26 -13.79 -6.04
C GLY A 70 5.00 -12.91 -6.18
N ALA A 71 4.05 -13.31 -7.01
CA ALA A 71 2.78 -12.61 -7.21
C ALA A 71 1.62 -13.38 -6.57
N ILE A 72 0.80 -12.70 -5.78
CA ILE A 72 -0.43 -13.28 -5.25
C ILE A 72 -1.44 -13.39 -6.41
N ARG A 73 -1.91 -14.60 -6.66
CA ARG A 73 -2.80 -14.94 -7.79
C ARG A 73 -4.04 -15.71 -7.35
N SER A 74 -4.36 -15.69 -6.08
CA SER A 74 -5.47 -16.49 -5.55
C SER A 74 -6.81 -15.79 -5.77
N PRO A 75 -7.81 -16.48 -6.35
CA PRO A 75 -9.18 -16.00 -6.40
C PRO A 75 -9.81 -15.88 -5.00
N ASP A 76 -9.21 -16.53 -3.99
CA ASP A 76 -9.73 -16.57 -2.62
C ASP A 76 -9.31 -15.33 -1.79
N CYS A 77 -8.65 -14.35 -2.40
CA CYS A 77 -8.31 -13.10 -1.70
C CYS A 77 -9.54 -12.29 -1.27
N GLY A 78 -10.67 -12.46 -1.96
CA GLY A 78 -11.90 -11.73 -1.67
C GLY A 78 -11.90 -10.31 -2.22
N THR A 79 -12.98 -9.59 -1.94
CA THR A 79 -13.23 -8.23 -2.45
C THR A 79 -13.50 -7.20 -1.35
N ASP A 80 -13.53 -7.62 -0.09
CA ASP A 80 -13.73 -6.73 1.05
C ASP A 80 -12.42 -5.98 1.36
N LEU A 81 -12.39 -4.71 0.97
CA LEU A 81 -11.21 -3.86 1.17
C LEU A 81 -11.10 -3.48 2.65
N ASP A 82 -10.15 -4.06 3.35
CA ASP A 82 -9.93 -3.92 4.79
C ASP A 82 -8.55 -3.33 5.14
N HIS A 83 -7.71 -3.07 4.13
CA HIS A 83 -6.35 -2.58 4.34
C HIS A 83 -5.91 -1.63 3.22
N MET A 84 -5.06 -0.65 3.58
CA MET A 84 -4.52 0.33 2.64
C MET A 84 -3.02 0.13 2.47
N LEU A 85 -2.57 0.14 1.21
CA LEU A 85 -1.17 -0.01 0.81
C LEU A 85 -0.74 1.15 -0.10
N LEU A 86 0.56 1.27 -0.31
CA LEU A 86 1.14 2.15 -1.31
C LEU A 86 1.54 1.32 -2.52
N ALA A 87 0.86 1.49 -3.66
CA ALA A 87 1.32 0.95 -4.93
C ALA A 87 2.48 1.79 -5.45
N THR A 88 3.61 1.14 -5.75
CA THR A 88 4.88 1.78 -6.10
C THR A 88 5.33 1.50 -7.53
N GLY A 89 4.74 0.51 -8.16
CA GLY A 89 5.09 0.12 -9.52
C GLY A 89 4.18 -0.97 -10.08
N TYR A 90 4.48 -1.40 -11.28
CA TYR A 90 3.84 -2.54 -11.92
C TYR A 90 4.83 -3.25 -12.83
N GLY A 91 4.51 -4.48 -13.21
CA GLY A 91 5.37 -5.25 -14.10
C GLY A 91 4.69 -6.50 -14.62
N SER A 92 5.49 -7.36 -15.26
CA SER A 92 5.04 -8.66 -15.73
C SER A 92 5.96 -9.75 -15.19
N TYR A 93 5.37 -10.77 -14.58
CA TYR A 93 6.07 -11.97 -14.14
C TYR A 93 6.03 -13.01 -15.28
N ASP A 94 7.18 -13.48 -15.72
CA ASP A 94 7.35 -14.41 -16.85
C ASP A 94 6.73 -13.93 -18.18
N GLY A 95 6.57 -12.63 -18.37
CA GLY A 95 5.96 -12.07 -19.57
C GLY A 95 4.47 -12.36 -19.75
N THR A 96 3.83 -13.05 -18.81
CA THR A 96 2.43 -13.49 -18.92
C THR A 96 1.53 -12.97 -17.81
N VAL A 97 2.09 -12.68 -16.63
CA VAL A 97 1.33 -12.28 -15.46
C VAL A 97 1.67 -10.86 -15.08
N GLU A 98 0.76 -9.95 -15.34
CA GLU A 98 0.88 -8.59 -14.84
C GLU A 98 0.68 -8.53 -13.33
N TYR A 99 1.46 -7.69 -12.65
CA TYR A 99 1.35 -7.45 -11.22
C TYR A 99 1.48 -5.96 -10.90
N ILE A 100 0.94 -5.58 -9.77
CA ILE A 100 1.17 -4.28 -9.14
C ILE A 100 2.07 -4.51 -7.93
N GLU A 101 3.19 -3.79 -7.86
CA GLU A 101 4.06 -3.78 -6.71
C GLU A 101 3.49 -2.89 -5.63
N VAL A 102 3.45 -3.39 -4.39
CA VAL A 102 2.89 -2.66 -3.26
C VAL A 102 3.82 -2.67 -2.06
N LYS A 103 3.93 -1.53 -1.38
CA LYS A 103 4.60 -1.38 -0.10
C LYS A 103 3.57 -1.51 1.02
N ASN A 104 3.80 -2.50 1.91
CA ASN A 104 2.98 -2.72 3.10
C ASN A 104 3.61 -2.04 4.33
N SER A 105 2.85 -1.99 5.44
CA SER A 105 3.26 -1.43 6.73
C SER A 105 3.31 -2.49 7.86
N TRP A 106 3.44 -3.77 7.51
CA TRP A 106 3.46 -4.89 8.48
C TRP A 106 4.87 -5.29 8.93
N GLY A 107 5.87 -4.45 8.69
CA GLY A 107 7.26 -4.70 9.05
C GLY A 107 8.01 -5.59 8.06
N THR A 108 9.29 -5.80 8.36
CA THR A 108 10.23 -6.51 7.46
C THR A 108 10.10 -8.03 7.45
N HIS A 109 9.20 -8.59 8.28
CA HIS A 109 8.96 -10.02 8.32
C HIS A 109 7.84 -10.47 7.38
N TRP A 110 7.11 -9.52 6.81
CA TRP A 110 6.08 -9.76 5.80
C TRP A 110 6.63 -9.39 4.41
N GLY A 111 6.41 -10.26 3.41
CA GLY A 111 6.80 -10.01 2.01
C GLY A 111 8.19 -10.47 1.64
#